data_e136644839692ae81bb1591870399a15
#
_entry.id   e136644839692ae81bb1591870399a15
#
_cell.length_a   1.000
_cell.length_b   1.000
_cell.length_c   1.000
_cell.angle_alpha   90.00
_cell.angle_beta   90.00
_cell.angle_gamma   90.00
#
_symmetry.space_group_name_H-M   'P 1'
#
loop_
_entity.id
_entity.type
_entity.pdbx_description
1 polymer ?
#
loop_
_entity_poly.entity_id
_entity_poly.type
_entity_poly.pdbx_seq_one_letter_code
_entity_poly.pdbx_strand_id
1 'polypeptide(L)'
;TLPADTQVPNEPEQQITYVALGDSITAGVGLSDLKYNVAQIGFDLKPNFEGYSSQSYVALVGKGLGLDRQHAIDLGLPGLMSADMVDMVRDGAMPTMNQASGAYYVYPEYQEYLRNADVISIQIGSNDALVPCIVGLGEATNWKSEQLANLVVSGSLRGFNFQTLKTLNNALNRMWLTCSEAKATNRLLFRGMDEICNEAYANVTANLPQIVAGIRALNPDAKIVLMGYTNPVPMIPAWNSYFSKLNSFAKNLAAQEGLTYVAIPRAQTAGDGHPTVKGHQYIANQILNALK
;
A
#
# COMPACT_ATOMS: atom_id res chain seq x y z
N THR A 1 -56.37 34.37 -0.43
CA THR A 1 -55.81 33.01 -0.31
C THR A 1 -54.55 32.94 -1.19
N LEU A 2 -53.39 32.99 -0.55
CA LEU A 2 -52.10 32.73 -1.17
C LEU A 2 -51.97 31.22 -1.47
N PRO A 3 -51.39 30.81 -2.61
CA PRO A 3 -51.19 29.40 -2.88
C PRO A 3 -50.12 28.80 -1.91
N ALA A 4 -50.38 27.60 -1.48
CA ALA A 4 -49.46 26.86 -0.64
C ALA A 4 -48.07 26.68 -1.29
N ASP A 5 -47.08 26.98 -0.52
CA ASP A 5 -45.66 26.77 -0.81
C ASP A 5 -45.44 25.28 -1.18
N THR A 6 -45.29 24.98 -2.47
CA THR A 6 -44.88 23.69 -2.94
C THR A 6 -43.39 23.52 -2.58
N GLN A 7 -43.13 22.89 -1.43
CA GLN A 7 -41.80 22.42 -1.12
C GLN A 7 -41.40 21.44 -2.23
N VAL A 8 -40.44 21.88 -3.07
CA VAL A 8 -39.71 20.99 -3.98
C VAL A 8 -39.07 19.93 -3.10
N PRO A 9 -39.30 18.62 -3.31
CA PRO A 9 -38.58 17.58 -2.59
C PRO A 9 -37.08 17.83 -2.79
N ASN A 10 -36.35 17.98 -1.69
CA ASN A 10 -34.89 17.94 -1.75
C ASN A 10 -34.52 16.62 -2.43
N GLU A 11 -33.94 16.67 -3.61
CA GLU A 11 -33.25 15.52 -4.18
C GLU A 11 -32.28 15.02 -3.10
N PRO A 12 -32.21 13.69 -2.84
CA PRO A 12 -31.25 13.17 -1.90
C PRO A 12 -29.85 13.63 -2.34
N GLU A 13 -29.13 14.33 -1.45
CA GLU A 13 -27.74 14.73 -1.72
C GLU A 13 -27.01 13.47 -2.17
N GLN A 14 -26.50 13.49 -3.40
CA GLN A 14 -25.77 12.38 -3.97
C GLN A 14 -24.55 12.12 -3.09
N GLN A 15 -24.52 10.97 -2.42
CA GLN A 15 -23.41 10.61 -1.53
C GLN A 15 -22.16 10.39 -2.38
N ILE A 16 -21.06 11.09 -2.04
CA ILE A 16 -19.79 10.92 -2.74
C ILE A 16 -19.23 9.51 -2.50
N THR A 17 -18.41 9.03 -3.44
CA THR A 17 -17.72 7.74 -3.34
C THR A 17 -16.21 7.96 -3.23
N TYR A 18 -15.61 7.39 -2.19
CA TYR A 18 -14.17 7.36 -1.96
C TYR A 18 -13.62 5.99 -2.28
N VAL A 19 -12.55 5.93 -3.09
CA VAL A 19 -11.86 4.71 -3.49
C VAL A 19 -10.38 4.82 -3.14
N ALA A 20 -9.83 3.84 -2.45
CA ALA A 20 -8.41 3.78 -2.09
C ALA A 20 -7.70 2.68 -2.86
N LEU A 21 -6.74 3.09 -3.70
CA LEU A 21 -5.81 2.18 -4.39
C LEU A 21 -4.53 2.03 -3.60
N GLY A 22 -4.01 0.83 -3.51
CA GLY A 22 -2.72 0.63 -2.86
C GLY A 22 -2.32 -0.81 -2.67
N ASP A 23 -1.31 -0.97 -1.85
CA ASP A 23 -0.73 -2.25 -1.47
C ASP A 23 -1.26 -2.74 -0.09
N SER A 24 -0.44 -3.47 0.64
CA SER A 24 -0.75 -3.99 1.97
C SER A 24 -1.08 -2.91 3.01
N ILE A 25 -0.56 -1.70 2.85
CA ILE A 25 -0.86 -0.56 3.73
C ILE A 25 -2.33 -0.16 3.55
N THR A 26 -2.78 -0.04 2.31
CA THR A 26 -4.17 0.26 1.97
C THR A 26 -5.10 -0.85 2.44
N ALA A 27 -4.76 -2.10 2.15
CA ALA A 27 -5.50 -3.28 2.60
C ALA A 27 -5.58 -3.42 4.14
N GLY A 28 -4.78 -2.66 4.89
CA GLY A 28 -4.78 -2.67 6.35
C GLY A 28 -4.12 -3.90 6.96
N VAL A 29 -3.12 -4.48 6.28
CA VAL A 29 -2.39 -5.66 6.79
C VAL A 29 -1.84 -5.40 8.18
N GLY A 30 -2.07 -6.35 9.08
CA GLY A 30 -1.62 -6.29 10.48
C GLY A 30 -2.60 -5.64 11.44
N LEU A 31 -3.74 -5.13 10.99
CA LEU A 31 -4.81 -4.67 11.88
C LEU A 31 -5.59 -5.89 12.44
N SER A 32 -5.98 -5.80 13.71
CA SER A 32 -6.52 -6.95 14.47
C SER A 32 -7.89 -7.43 14.01
N ASP A 33 -8.68 -6.55 13.41
CA ASP A 33 -10.01 -6.86 12.88
C ASP A 33 -10.00 -7.22 11.38
N LEU A 34 -8.81 -7.27 10.77
CA LEU A 34 -8.65 -7.76 9.43
C LEU A 34 -8.70 -9.30 9.42
N LYS A 35 -9.74 -9.85 8.80
CA LYS A 35 -9.92 -11.30 8.68
C LYS A 35 -9.10 -11.91 7.53
N TYR A 36 -7.89 -11.43 7.31
CA TYR A 36 -6.94 -12.10 6.43
C TYR A 36 -6.19 -13.18 7.22
N ASN A 37 -6.32 -14.39 6.78
CA ASN A 37 -5.33 -15.39 7.12
C ASN A 37 -4.09 -15.08 6.26
N VAL A 38 -3.08 -14.44 6.86
CA VAL A 38 -1.87 -13.99 6.17
C VAL A 38 -1.11 -15.18 5.55
N ALA A 39 -1.28 -16.39 6.07
CA ALA A 39 -0.77 -17.63 5.46
C ALA A 39 -1.44 -17.95 4.10
N GLN A 40 -2.63 -17.39 3.83
CA GLN A 40 -3.33 -17.50 2.54
C GLN A 40 -3.00 -16.36 1.56
N ILE A 41 -2.26 -15.32 2.00
CA ILE A 41 -1.85 -14.21 1.14
C ILE A 41 -1.02 -14.66 -0.07
N GLY A 42 -0.41 -15.85 -0.04
CA GLY A 42 0.34 -16.35 -1.17
C GLY A 42 -0.47 -16.72 -2.41
N PHE A 43 -1.77 -17.00 -2.30
CA PHE A 43 -2.48 -17.71 -3.38
C PHE A 43 -3.93 -17.31 -3.66
N ASP A 44 -4.59 -16.53 -2.79
CA ASP A 44 -6.02 -16.18 -2.95
C ASP A 44 -6.34 -14.78 -2.40
N LEU A 45 -5.59 -13.79 -2.86
CA LEU A 45 -5.84 -12.39 -2.52
C LEU A 45 -7.07 -11.91 -3.26
N LYS A 46 -8.21 -12.00 -2.60
CA LYS A 46 -9.40 -11.28 -3.03
C LYS A 46 -9.36 -9.90 -2.41
N PRO A 47 -9.51 -8.83 -3.19
CA PRO A 47 -9.73 -7.51 -2.63
C PRO A 47 -10.92 -7.58 -1.68
N ASN A 48 -10.76 -7.07 -0.48
CA ASN A 48 -11.85 -7.02 0.49
C ASN A 48 -12.51 -5.64 0.38
N PHE A 49 -13.15 -5.40 -0.75
CA PHE A 49 -13.67 -4.10 -1.14
C PHE A 49 -14.50 -3.41 -0.05
N GLU A 50 -15.33 -4.16 0.67
CA GLU A 50 -16.21 -3.62 1.69
C GLU A 50 -15.94 -4.18 3.10
N GLY A 51 -15.31 -5.34 3.20
CA GLY A 51 -15.05 -6.06 4.44
C GLY A 51 -13.72 -5.77 5.12
N TYR A 52 -13.03 -4.71 4.70
CA TYR A 52 -11.74 -4.30 5.25
C TYR A 52 -11.83 -3.84 6.72
N SER A 53 -10.66 -3.72 7.38
CA SER A 53 -10.57 -3.31 8.78
C SER A 53 -11.26 -1.97 9.06
N SER A 54 -12.05 -1.91 10.12
CA SER A 54 -12.64 -0.66 10.62
C SER A 54 -11.60 0.33 11.16
N GLN A 55 -10.38 -0.15 11.41
CA GLN A 55 -9.25 0.64 11.91
C GLN A 55 -8.30 1.09 10.78
N SER A 56 -8.54 0.66 9.53
CA SER A 56 -7.76 1.10 8.38
C SER A 56 -7.96 2.59 8.10
N TYR A 57 -6.97 3.19 7.44
CA TYR A 57 -7.12 4.59 7.04
C TYR A 57 -8.29 4.77 6.05
N VAL A 58 -8.58 3.76 5.23
CA VAL A 58 -9.72 3.78 4.29
C VAL A 58 -11.05 3.92 5.03
N ALA A 59 -11.26 3.08 6.07
CA ALA A 59 -12.45 3.17 6.92
C ALA A 59 -12.55 4.51 7.65
N LEU A 60 -11.41 5.01 8.14
CA LEU A 60 -11.36 6.26 8.89
C LEU A 60 -11.60 7.49 7.99
N VAL A 61 -11.10 7.48 6.76
CA VAL A 61 -11.43 8.51 5.76
C VAL A 61 -12.90 8.45 5.40
N GLY A 62 -13.43 7.27 5.07
CA GLY A 62 -14.86 7.09 4.80
C GLY A 62 -15.73 7.65 5.92
N LYS A 63 -15.45 7.28 7.18
CA LYS A 63 -16.14 7.80 8.36
C LYS A 63 -16.01 9.33 8.48
N GLY A 64 -14.82 9.87 8.23
CA GLY A 64 -14.57 11.32 8.29
C GLY A 64 -15.32 12.11 7.20
N LEU A 65 -15.62 11.48 6.08
CA LEU A 65 -16.43 12.01 4.99
C LEU A 65 -17.94 11.72 5.15
N GLY A 66 -18.35 11.00 6.22
CA GLY A 66 -19.74 10.61 6.43
C GLY A 66 -20.24 9.49 5.54
N LEU A 67 -19.32 8.68 4.98
CA LEU A 67 -19.62 7.60 4.03
C LEU A 67 -19.88 6.28 4.75
N ASP A 68 -20.76 5.48 4.18
CA ASP A 68 -20.90 4.05 4.53
C ASP A 68 -19.86 3.18 3.78
N ARG A 69 -19.92 1.86 4.01
CA ARG A 69 -18.97 0.91 3.39
C ARG A 69 -19.15 0.76 1.88
N GLN A 70 -20.32 1.03 1.35
CA GLN A 70 -20.61 0.93 -0.08
C GLN A 70 -20.07 2.14 -0.85
N HIS A 71 -19.79 3.24 -0.13
CA HIS A 71 -19.25 4.47 -0.68
C HIS A 71 -17.79 4.75 -0.26
N ALA A 72 -17.19 3.86 0.54
CA ALA A 72 -15.77 3.90 0.91
C ALA A 72 -15.13 2.56 0.59
N ILE A 73 -14.50 2.46 -0.58
CA ILE A 73 -14.05 1.21 -1.19
C ILE A 73 -12.54 1.05 -1.02
N ASP A 74 -12.12 -0.14 -0.59
CA ASP A 74 -10.72 -0.51 -0.45
C ASP A 74 -10.29 -1.42 -1.62
N LEU A 75 -9.41 -0.91 -2.49
CA LEU A 75 -8.79 -1.65 -3.58
C LEU A 75 -7.34 -2.02 -3.26
N GLY A 76 -6.96 -2.05 -1.98
CA GLY A 76 -5.64 -2.46 -1.54
C GLY A 76 -5.38 -3.94 -1.80
N LEU A 77 -4.24 -4.24 -2.43
CA LEU A 77 -3.76 -5.60 -2.70
C LEU A 77 -2.38 -5.78 -2.07
N PRO A 78 -2.25 -6.60 -1.01
CA PRO A 78 -0.96 -6.86 -0.39
C PRO A 78 0.09 -7.37 -1.38
N GLY A 79 1.31 -6.83 -1.31
CA GLY A 79 2.39 -7.20 -2.22
C GLY A 79 2.36 -6.50 -3.58
N LEU A 80 1.31 -5.71 -3.89
CA LEU A 80 1.17 -5.02 -5.16
C LEU A 80 2.37 -4.12 -5.44
N MET A 81 2.93 -4.23 -6.64
CA MET A 81 3.98 -3.36 -7.17
C MET A 81 3.37 -2.31 -8.10
N SER A 82 4.12 -1.27 -8.41
CA SER A 82 3.63 -0.19 -9.27
C SER A 82 3.27 -0.67 -10.69
N ALA A 83 4.00 -1.62 -11.24
CA ALA A 83 3.68 -2.23 -12.55
C ALA A 83 2.35 -3.00 -12.52
N ASP A 84 2.10 -3.76 -11.44
CA ASP A 84 0.84 -4.48 -11.27
C ASP A 84 -0.35 -3.51 -11.18
N MET A 85 -0.17 -2.37 -10.50
CA MET A 85 -1.22 -1.34 -10.42
C MET A 85 -1.50 -0.70 -11.78
N VAL A 86 -0.49 -0.52 -12.65
CA VAL A 86 -0.72 -0.08 -14.04
C VAL A 86 -1.66 -1.05 -14.74
N ASP A 87 -1.39 -2.35 -14.64
CA ASP A 87 -2.21 -3.38 -15.27
C ASP A 87 -3.63 -3.43 -14.67
N MET A 88 -3.75 -3.35 -13.33
CA MET A 88 -5.06 -3.33 -12.66
C MET A 88 -5.91 -2.12 -13.06
N VAL A 89 -5.33 -0.94 -13.17
CA VAL A 89 -6.05 0.26 -13.61
C VAL A 89 -6.45 0.15 -15.07
N ARG A 90 -5.56 -0.34 -15.94
CA ARG A 90 -5.80 -0.44 -17.38
C ARG A 90 -6.80 -1.54 -17.74
N ASP A 91 -6.66 -2.72 -17.14
CA ASP A 91 -7.36 -3.93 -17.58
C ASP A 91 -8.28 -4.55 -16.51
N GLY A 92 -8.23 -4.07 -15.26
CA GLY A 92 -8.90 -4.73 -14.12
C GLY A 92 -8.30 -6.11 -13.81
N ALA A 93 -7.08 -6.36 -14.27
CA ALA A 93 -6.41 -7.66 -14.17
C ALA A 93 -4.89 -7.48 -14.14
N MET A 94 -4.20 -8.39 -13.48
CA MET A 94 -2.75 -8.49 -13.57
C MET A 94 -2.32 -9.93 -13.89
N PRO A 95 -1.39 -10.12 -14.82
CA PRO A 95 -0.99 -11.44 -15.29
C PRO A 95 -0.26 -12.26 -14.23
N THR A 96 0.49 -11.59 -13.34
CA THR A 96 1.16 -12.26 -12.22
C THR A 96 1.43 -11.23 -11.11
N MET A 97 0.98 -11.49 -9.91
CA MET A 97 1.39 -10.72 -8.72
C MET A 97 2.77 -11.18 -8.23
N ASN A 98 3.12 -12.42 -8.50
CA ASN A 98 4.41 -12.99 -8.17
C ASN A 98 4.71 -14.06 -9.22
N GLN A 99 5.78 -13.90 -9.98
CA GLN A 99 6.18 -14.89 -10.99
C GLN A 99 6.35 -16.30 -10.40
N ALA A 100 6.65 -16.40 -9.10
CA ALA A 100 6.76 -17.67 -8.40
C ALA A 100 5.41 -18.38 -8.18
N SER A 101 4.29 -17.64 -8.11
CA SER A 101 2.97 -18.22 -7.85
C SER A 101 2.17 -18.52 -9.11
N GLY A 102 2.48 -17.87 -10.24
CA GLY A 102 1.70 -17.98 -11.50
C GLY A 102 0.25 -17.54 -11.35
N ALA A 103 -0.08 -16.82 -10.30
CA ALA A 103 -1.45 -16.38 -10.03
C ALA A 103 -1.86 -15.26 -10.98
N TYR A 104 -3.02 -15.41 -11.58
CA TYR A 104 -3.64 -14.42 -12.44
C TYR A 104 -4.88 -13.87 -11.76
N TYR A 105 -4.88 -12.55 -11.50
CA TYR A 105 -5.98 -11.88 -10.83
C TYR A 105 -6.78 -11.07 -11.83
N VAL A 106 -8.10 -11.27 -11.84
CA VAL A 106 -9.05 -10.54 -12.68
C VAL A 106 -10.15 -10.00 -11.79
N TYR A 107 -10.25 -8.68 -11.72
CA TYR A 107 -11.23 -7.96 -10.93
C TYR A 107 -11.85 -6.84 -11.78
N PRO A 108 -12.87 -7.15 -12.61
CA PRO A 108 -13.55 -6.14 -13.42
C PRO A 108 -14.14 -5.00 -12.59
N GLU A 109 -14.52 -5.29 -11.35
CA GLU A 109 -15.05 -4.34 -10.36
C GLU A 109 -14.05 -3.24 -10.04
N TYR A 110 -12.74 -3.52 -10.15
CA TYR A 110 -11.69 -2.54 -9.89
C TYR A 110 -11.85 -1.30 -10.77
N GLN A 111 -12.06 -1.48 -12.07
CA GLN A 111 -12.30 -0.37 -12.99
C GLN A 111 -13.68 0.26 -12.78
N GLU A 112 -14.69 -0.51 -12.41
CA GLU A 112 -16.02 -0.01 -12.14
C GLU A 112 -16.02 0.95 -10.95
N TYR A 113 -15.35 0.58 -9.86
CA TYR A 113 -15.16 1.48 -8.70
C TYR A 113 -14.42 2.76 -9.09
N LEU A 114 -13.40 2.67 -9.94
CA LEU A 114 -12.66 3.86 -10.39
C LEU A 114 -13.52 4.80 -11.24
N ARG A 115 -14.37 4.25 -12.12
CA ARG A 115 -15.27 5.07 -12.97
C ARG A 115 -16.29 5.87 -12.16
N ASN A 116 -16.69 5.31 -11.01
CA ASN A 116 -17.76 5.87 -10.18
C ASN A 116 -17.23 6.65 -8.96
N ALA A 117 -15.94 6.81 -8.82
CA ALA A 117 -15.34 7.46 -7.67
C ALA A 117 -15.33 9.00 -7.81
N ASP A 118 -15.70 9.70 -6.75
CA ASP A 118 -15.50 11.15 -6.64
C ASP A 118 -14.09 11.50 -6.14
N VAL A 119 -13.58 10.67 -5.23
CA VAL A 119 -12.24 10.82 -4.63
C VAL A 119 -11.48 9.51 -4.73
N ILE A 120 -10.26 9.56 -5.26
CA ILE A 120 -9.36 8.39 -5.37
C ILE A 120 -8.06 8.69 -4.68
N SER A 121 -7.67 7.89 -3.67
CA SER A 121 -6.33 7.96 -3.10
C SER A 121 -5.42 6.86 -3.66
N ILE A 122 -4.15 7.19 -3.89
CA ILE A 122 -3.13 6.27 -4.43
C ILE A 122 -1.98 6.15 -3.42
N GLN A 123 -1.69 4.91 -3.02
CA GLN A 123 -0.53 4.55 -2.20
C GLN A 123 0.13 3.31 -2.83
N ILE A 124 1.31 3.46 -3.44
CA ILE A 124 2.01 2.39 -4.15
C ILE A 124 3.52 2.70 -4.24
N GLY A 125 4.35 1.68 -4.39
CA GLY A 125 5.79 1.81 -4.66
C GLY A 125 6.68 1.26 -3.55
N SER A 126 6.16 0.97 -2.37
CA SER A 126 6.96 0.36 -1.29
C SER A 126 7.45 -1.04 -1.68
N ASN A 127 6.60 -1.83 -2.33
CA ASN A 127 6.89 -3.20 -2.73
C ASN A 127 7.86 -3.29 -3.91
N ASP A 128 7.98 -2.26 -4.72
CA ASP A 128 8.96 -2.20 -5.82
C ASP A 128 10.41 -2.37 -5.31
N ALA A 129 10.69 -1.91 -4.09
CA ALA A 129 11.96 -2.16 -3.42
C ALA A 129 11.90 -3.35 -2.45
N LEU A 130 10.80 -3.53 -1.71
CA LEU A 130 10.69 -4.53 -0.66
C LEU A 130 10.70 -5.96 -1.21
N VAL A 131 9.93 -6.24 -2.25
CA VAL A 131 9.81 -7.59 -2.83
C VAL A 131 11.16 -8.05 -3.39
N PRO A 132 11.89 -7.28 -4.21
CA PRO A 132 13.24 -7.67 -4.65
C PRO A 132 14.24 -7.84 -3.50
N CYS A 133 14.13 -7.03 -2.43
CA CYS A 133 14.97 -7.22 -1.24
C CYS A 133 14.70 -8.55 -0.54
N ILE A 134 13.42 -8.93 -0.39
CA ILE A 134 13.02 -10.20 0.22
C ILE A 134 13.51 -11.38 -0.63
N VAL A 135 13.31 -11.31 -1.94
CA VAL A 135 13.78 -12.35 -2.87
C VAL A 135 15.30 -12.45 -2.85
N GLY A 136 16.00 -11.33 -2.97
CA GLY A 136 17.47 -11.29 -2.92
C GLY A 136 18.04 -11.84 -1.60
N LEU A 137 17.38 -11.57 -0.47
CA LEU A 137 17.74 -12.16 0.83
C LEU A 137 17.47 -13.67 0.84
N GLY A 138 16.36 -14.11 0.25
CA GLY A 138 16.06 -15.53 0.07
C GLY A 138 17.15 -16.25 -0.68
N GLU A 139 17.52 -15.74 -1.84
CA GLU A 139 18.58 -16.30 -2.68
C GLU A 139 19.94 -16.30 -1.97
N ALA A 140 20.33 -15.17 -1.36
CA ALA A 140 21.59 -15.04 -0.66
C ALA A 140 21.73 -16.01 0.52
N THR A 141 20.64 -16.38 1.17
CA THR A 141 20.59 -17.29 2.32
C THR A 141 20.17 -18.72 1.96
N ASN A 142 20.03 -19.02 0.68
CA ASN A 142 19.43 -20.27 0.20
C ASN A 142 18.07 -20.55 0.89
N TRP A 143 17.22 -19.52 0.94
CA TRP A 143 15.88 -19.49 1.54
C TRP A 143 15.81 -19.72 3.06
N LYS A 144 16.93 -19.76 3.76
CA LYS A 144 16.94 -19.81 5.24
C LYS A 144 16.28 -18.58 5.88
N SER A 145 16.24 -17.46 5.17
CA SER A 145 15.53 -16.24 5.57
C SER A 145 14.01 -16.36 5.58
N GLU A 146 13.43 -17.43 5.06
CA GLU A 146 12.00 -17.73 5.14
C GLU A 146 11.47 -17.68 6.58
N GLN A 147 12.31 -18.07 7.56
CA GLN A 147 11.97 -17.95 8.96
C GLN A 147 11.68 -16.50 9.39
N LEU A 148 12.39 -15.53 8.83
CA LEU A 148 12.14 -14.10 9.09
C LEU A 148 10.84 -13.64 8.42
N ALA A 149 10.60 -14.06 7.18
CA ALA A 149 9.35 -13.79 6.48
C ALA A 149 8.16 -14.34 7.26
N ASN A 150 8.27 -15.55 7.80
CA ASN A 150 7.22 -16.16 8.62
C ASN A 150 6.94 -15.39 9.92
N LEU A 151 7.93 -14.71 10.52
CA LEU A 151 7.69 -13.83 11.66
C LEU A 151 6.90 -12.58 11.30
N VAL A 152 7.14 -12.03 10.12
CA VAL A 152 6.36 -10.91 9.58
C VAL A 152 4.93 -11.37 9.34
N VAL A 153 4.77 -12.45 8.59
CA VAL A 153 3.47 -13.01 8.18
C VAL A 153 2.62 -13.44 9.37
N SER A 154 3.23 -14.05 10.39
CA SER A 154 2.53 -14.47 11.61
C SER A 154 2.11 -13.32 12.54
N GLY A 155 2.50 -12.09 12.22
CA GLY A 155 2.27 -10.93 13.09
C GLY A 155 3.15 -10.92 14.35
N SER A 156 4.15 -11.81 14.45
CA SER A 156 5.04 -11.88 15.60
C SER A 156 5.91 -10.63 15.79
N LEU A 157 6.06 -9.82 14.75
CA LEU A 157 6.82 -8.56 14.77
C LEU A 157 5.93 -7.32 14.91
N ARG A 158 4.62 -7.46 15.11
CA ARG A 158 3.71 -6.30 15.27
C ARG A 158 3.98 -5.48 16.52
N GLY A 159 4.39 -6.10 17.61
CA GLY A 159 4.80 -5.41 18.82
C GLY A 159 6.30 -5.06 18.78
N PHE A 160 6.69 -3.83 19.14
CA PHE A 160 8.11 -3.47 19.32
C PHE A 160 8.44 -3.50 20.81
N ASN A 161 8.64 -4.70 21.35
CA ASN A 161 8.95 -4.92 22.75
C ASN A 161 10.09 -5.95 22.90
N PHE A 162 10.52 -6.19 24.12
CA PHE A 162 11.62 -7.13 24.42
C PHE A 162 11.34 -8.54 23.89
N GLN A 163 10.09 -8.99 23.93
CA GLN A 163 9.71 -10.33 23.42
C GLN A 163 9.86 -10.40 21.89
N THR A 164 9.47 -9.35 21.17
CA THR A 164 9.65 -9.25 19.72
C THR A 164 11.12 -9.31 19.34
N LEU A 165 11.97 -8.55 20.06
CA LEU A 165 13.43 -8.56 19.83
C LEU A 165 14.03 -9.93 20.13
N LYS A 166 13.59 -10.61 21.20
CA LYS A 166 14.02 -11.95 21.53
C LYS A 166 13.62 -12.96 20.46
N THR A 167 12.40 -12.87 19.95
CA THR A 167 11.88 -13.73 18.88
C THR A 167 12.69 -13.54 17.59
N LEU A 168 12.97 -12.30 17.21
CA LEU A 168 13.80 -11.97 16.04
C LEU A 168 15.22 -12.49 16.22
N ASN A 169 15.84 -12.25 17.38
CA ASN A 169 17.19 -12.73 17.68
C ASN A 169 17.27 -14.28 17.63
N ASN A 170 16.26 -14.97 18.16
CA ASN A 170 16.22 -16.43 18.10
C ASN A 170 16.10 -16.94 16.66
N ALA A 171 15.31 -16.28 15.81
CA ALA A 171 15.20 -16.63 14.40
C ALA A 171 16.52 -16.40 13.66
N LEU A 172 17.18 -15.27 13.89
CA LEU A 172 18.50 -14.97 13.32
C LEU A 172 19.56 -15.98 13.77
N ASN A 173 19.59 -16.36 15.06
CA ASN A 173 20.52 -17.34 15.58
C ASN A 173 20.30 -18.77 15.06
N ARG A 174 19.08 -19.08 14.61
CA ARG A 174 18.76 -20.36 13.97
C ARG A 174 19.11 -20.41 12.49
N MET A 175 19.36 -19.24 11.87
CA MET A 175 19.82 -19.16 10.49
C MET A 175 21.32 -19.46 10.41
N TRP A 176 21.70 -20.74 10.38
CA TRP A 176 23.08 -21.18 10.22
C TRP A 176 23.51 -20.91 8.78
N LEU A 177 24.14 -19.76 8.54
CA LEU A 177 24.67 -19.40 7.23
C LEU A 177 26.05 -20.01 7.03
N THR A 178 26.26 -20.60 5.86
CA THR A 178 27.60 -20.98 5.40
C THR A 178 28.43 -19.73 5.12
N CYS A 179 29.75 -19.86 4.98
CA CYS A 179 30.62 -18.73 4.63
C CYS A 179 30.22 -18.08 3.29
N SER A 180 29.76 -18.85 2.32
CA SER A 180 29.28 -18.34 1.03
C SER A 180 27.98 -17.57 1.16
N GLU A 181 27.01 -18.10 1.90
CA GLU A 181 25.74 -17.42 2.19
C GLU A 181 25.95 -16.12 2.97
N ALA A 182 26.83 -16.12 3.97
CA ALA A 182 27.17 -14.93 4.72
C ALA A 182 27.82 -13.84 3.83
N LYS A 183 28.71 -14.24 2.91
CA LYS A 183 29.29 -13.32 1.92
C LYS A 183 28.24 -12.77 0.96
N ALA A 184 27.33 -13.61 0.45
CA ALA A 184 26.25 -13.19 -0.43
C ALA A 184 25.30 -12.21 0.27
N THR A 185 24.91 -12.52 1.52
CA THR A 185 24.06 -11.65 2.35
C THR A 185 24.73 -10.30 2.61
N ASN A 186 26.02 -10.27 2.97
CA ASN A 186 26.76 -9.03 3.15
C ASN A 186 26.83 -8.22 1.86
N ARG A 187 27.06 -8.87 0.72
CA ARG A 187 27.09 -8.18 -0.58
C ARG A 187 25.74 -7.54 -0.89
N LEU A 188 24.63 -8.25 -0.63
CA LEU A 188 23.28 -7.72 -0.80
C LEU A 188 23.06 -6.50 0.10
N LEU A 189 23.35 -6.60 1.40
CA LEU A 189 23.08 -5.55 2.38
C LEU A 189 23.91 -4.27 2.14
N PHE A 190 25.16 -4.40 1.66
CA PHE A 190 26.08 -3.26 1.51
C PHE A 190 26.16 -2.70 0.09
N ARG A 191 25.70 -3.43 -0.93
CA ARG A 191 25.73 -2.97 -2.34
C ARG A 191 24.41 -3.24 -3.06
N GLY A 192 23.87 -4.44 -2.96
CA GLY A 192 22.66 -4.84 -3.67
C GLY A 192 21.44 -4.02 -3.30
N MET A 193 21.37 -3.53 -2.06
CA MET A 193 20.26 -2.66 -1.61
C MET A 193 20.20 -1.35 -2.40
N ASP A 194 21.34 -0.72 -2.70
CA ASP A 194 21.36 0.50 -3.50
C ASP A 194 20.93 0.23 -4.94
N GLU A 195 21.36 -0.89 -5.53
CA GLU A 195 20.97 -1.31 -6.88
C GLU A 195 19.46 -1.56 -6.94
N ILE A 196 18.92 -2.33 -6.00
CA ILE A 196 17.47 -2.63 -5.90
C ILE A 196 16.66 -1.33 -5.73
N CYS A 197 17.07 -0.45 -4.82
CA CYS A 197 16.37 0.81 -4.59
C CYS A 197 16.41 1.75 -5.80
N ASN A 198 17.49 1.76 -6.55
CA ASN A 198 17.61 2.57 -7.77
C ASN A 198 16.72 2.02 -8.90
N GLU A 199 16.67 0.70 -9.08
CA GLU A 199 15.79 0.05 -10.04
C GLU A 199 14.32 0.26 -9.66
N ALA A 200 13.98 0.05 -8.39
CA ALA A 200 12.64 0.31 -7.87
C ALA A 200 12.21 1.76 -8.10
N TYR A 201 13.10 2.72 -7.85
CA TYR A 201 12.82 4.13 -8.11
C TYR A 201 12.54 4.39 -9.59
N ALA A 202 13.33 3.82 -10.50
CA ALA A 202 13.11 3.96 -11.93
C ALA A 202 11.73 3.38 -12.34
N ASN A 203 11.38 2.22 -11.82
CA ASN A 203 10.10 1.56 -12.08
C ASN A 203 8.92 2.40 -11.59
N VAL A 204 8.94 2.83 -10.32
CA VAL A 204 7.84 3.62 -9.74
C VAL A 204 7.67 4.95 -10.46
N THR A 205 8.78 5.63 -10.81
CA THR A 205 8.69 6.92 -11.51
C THR A 205 8.22 6.79 -12.96
N ALA A 206 8.40 5.64 -13.59
CA ALA A 206 7.83 5.33 -14.89
C ALA A 206 6.33 4.94 -14.81
N ASN A 207 5.94 4.25 -13.75
CA ASN A 207 4.60 3.67 -13.62
C ASN A 207 3.58 4.64 -13.00
N LEU A 208 3.94 5.46 -12.02
CA LEU A 208 3.01 6.41 -11.39
C LEU A 208 2.29 7.34 -12.37
N PRO A 209 2.96 7.96 -13.36
CA PRO A 209 2.27 8.74 -14.38
C PRO A 209 1.27 7.92 -15.21
N GLN A 210 1.60 6.65 -15.51
CA GLN A 210 0.71 5.76 -16.24
C GLN A 210 -0.54 5.37 -15.43
N ILE A 211 -0.38 5.17 -14.12
CA ILE A 211 -1.51 4.94 -13.21
C ILE A 211 -2.43 6.15 -13.20
N VAL A 212 -1.88 7.35 -13.04
CA VAL A 212 -2.67 8.61 -13.07
C VAL A 212 -3.39 8.78 -14.41
N ALA A 213 -2.69 8.59 -15.53
CA ALA A 213 -3.26 8.68 -16.86
C ALA A 213 -4.38 7.64 -17.08
N GLY A 214 -4.18 6.40 -16.61
CA GLY A 214 -5.18 5.34 -16.66
C GLY A 214 -6.44 5.68 -15.86
N ILE A 215 -6.29 6.23 -14.65
CA ILE A 215 -7.41 6.68 -13.84
C ILE A 215 -8.14 7.83 -14.56
N ARG A 216 -7.43 8.82 -15.09
CA ARG A 216 -8.04 9.94 -15.84
C ARG A 216 -8.78 9.48 -17.10
N ALA A 217 -8.29 8.41 -17.74
CA ALA A 217 -8.99 7.83 -18.90
C ALA A 217 -10.31 7.13 -18.49
N LEU A 218 -10.38 6.55 -17.31
CA LEU A 218 -11.59 5.93 -16.76
C LEU A 218 -12.54 6.98 -16.15
N ASN A 219 -11.98 8.00 -15.48
CA ASN A 219 -12.73 9.00 -14.73
C ASN A 219 -11.96 10.33 -14.72
N PRO A 220 -12.25 11.24 -15.67
CA PRO A 220 -11.58 12.53 -15.78
C PRO A 220 -11.90 13.47 -14.62
N ASP A 221 -13.04 13.30 -13.95
CA ASP A 221 -13.56 14.24 -12.96
C ASP A 221 -13.14 13.89 -11.52
N ALA A 222 -12.64 12.68 -11.27
CA ALA A 222 -12.24 12.26 -9.94
C ALA A 222 -11.16 13.16 -9.33
N LYS A 223 -11.34 13.52 -8.05
CA LYS A 223 -10.28 14.15 -7.27
C LYS A 223 -9.25 13.11 -6.87
N ILE A 224 -8.05 13.17 -7.45
CA ILE A 224 -6.98 12.22 -7.16
C ILE A 224 -6.10 12.76 -6.03
N VAL A 225 -5.90 11.94 -5.01
CA VAL A 225 -5.01 12.16 -3.87
C VAL A 225 -3.80 11.25 -3.99
N LEU A 226 -2.62 11.80 -4.23
CA LEU A 226 -1.37 11.05 -4.27
C LEU A 226 -0.70 11.11 -2.90
N MET A 227 -0.57 9.95 -2.28
CA MET A 227 0.04 9.84 -0.95
C MET A 227 1.57 9.77 -1.05
N GLY A 228 2.24 10.46 -0.15
CA GLY A 228 3.67 10.28 0.09
C GLY A 228 3.95 9.01 0.90
N TYR A 229 5.21 8.87 1.32
CA TYR A 229 5.71 7.65 1.94
C TYR A 229 6.29 7.94 3.33
N THR A 230 6.06 6.99 4.25
CA THR A 230 6.82 6.85 5.49
C THR A 230 7.88 5.76 5.29
N ASN A 231 9.13 6.04 5.63
CA ASN A 231 10.16 5.01 5.64
C ASN A 231 10.01 4.14 6.90
N PRO A 232 9.67 2.85 6.79
CA PRO A 232 9.52 1.97 7.95
C PRO A 232 10.86 1.50 8.53
N VAL A 233 11.97 1.68 7.80
CA VAL A 233 13.31 1.20 8.18
C VAL A 233 14.35 2.33 8.04
N PRO A 234 14.26 3.39 8.86
CA PRO A 234 15.09 4.58 8.70
C PRO A 234 16.58 4.35 8.97
N MET A 235 16.96 3.22 9.56
CA MET A 235 18.35 2.86 9.81
C MET A 235 19.09 2.32 8.57
N ILE A 236 18.38 2.05 7.46
CA ILE A 236 19.00 1.60 6.21
C ILE A 236 19.15 2.78 5.24
N PRO A 237 20.38 3.25 4.94
CA PRO A 237 20.62 4.45 4.12
C PRO A 237 20.00 4.39 2.73
N ALA A 238 20.06 3.24 2.05
CA ALA A 238 19.48 3.05 0.71
C ALA A 238 17.98 3.34 0.70
N TRP A 239 17.27 2.90 1.74
CA TRP A 239 15.83 3.12 1.89
C TRP A 239 15.50 4.57 2.24
N ASN A 240 16.34 5.25 3.03
CA ASN A 240 16.18 6.69 3.26
C ASN A 240 16.26 7.49 1.95
N SER A 241 17.25 7.17 1.12
CA SER A 241 17.41 7.78 -0.20
C SER A 241 16.20 7.49 -1.10
N TYR A 242 15.77 6.22 -1.15
CA TYR A 242 14.63 5.77 -1.94
C TYR A 242 13.35 6.52 -1.60
N PHE A 243 12.90 6.47 -0.34
CA PHE A 243 11.67 7.13 0.08
C PHE A 243 11.74 8.67 0.00
N SER A 244 12.90 9.26 0.24
CA SER A 244 13.10 10.70 0.06
C SER A 244 12.93 11.13 -1.39
N LYS A 245 13.53 10.37 -2.33
CA LYS A 245 13.39 10.61 -3.77
C LYS A 245 11.94 10.42 -4.24
N LEU A 246 11.27 9.34 -3.77
CA LEU A 246 9.87 9.07 -4.11
C LEU A 246 8.93 10.17 -3.60
N ASN A 247 9.13 10.66 -2.36
CA ASN A 247 8.34 11.77 -1.83
C ASN A 247 8.49 13.03 -2.68
N SER A 248 9.72 13.33 -3.11
CA SER A 248 9.99 14.48 -3.99
C SER A 248 9.35 14.31 -5.35
N PHE A 249 9.46 13.11 -5.93
CA PHE A 249 8.85 12.78 -7.22
C PHE A 249 7.32 12.86 -7.15
N ALA A 250 6.70 12.21 -6.17
CA ALA A 250 5.24 12.20 -6.00
C ALA A 250 4.68 13.62 -5.82
N LYS A 251 5.36 14.45 -5.04
CA LYS A 251 4.98 15.87 -4.86
C LYS A 251 5.05 16.65 -6.18
N ASN A 252 6.11 16.45 -6.96
CA ASN A 252 6.28 17.11 -8.25
C ASN A 252 5.26 16.62 -9.27
N LEU A 253 5.02 15.31 -9.36
CA LEU A 253 3.99 14.72 -10.22
C LEU A 253 2.61 15.28 -9.88
N ALA A 254 2.27 15.33 -8.59
CA ALA A 254 0.99 15.88 -8.16
C ALA A 254 0.82 17.34 -8.59
N ALA A 255 1.87 18.15 -8.48
CA ALA A 255 1.84 19.55 -8.95
C ALA A 255 1.68 19.66 -10.48
N GLN A 256 2.34 18.78 -11.24
CA GLN A 256 2.27 18.76 -12.70
C GLN A 256 0.91 18.31 -13.24
N GLU A 257 0.32 17.29 -12.59
CA GLU A 257 -0.93 16.66 -13.02
C GLU A 257 -2.18 17.23 -12.33
N GLY A 258 -2.03 18.28 -11.51
CA GLY A 258 -3.14 18.90 -10.79
C GLY A 258 -3.77 17.97 -9.73
N LEU A 259 -2.95 17.11 -9.09
CA LEU A 259 -3.39 16.21 -8.06
C LEU A 259 -3.20 16.81 -6.65
N THR A 260 -3.91 16.28 -5.68
CA THR A 260 -3.68 16.62 -4.27
C THR A 260 -2.56 15.74 -3.69
N TYR A 261 -1.40 16.34 -3.34
CA TYR A 261 -0.34 15.61 -2.64
C TYR A 261 -0.58 15.58 -1.14
N VAL A 262 -0.49 14.40 -0.53
CA VAL A 262 -0.63 14.23 0.92
C VAL A 262 0.66 13.65 1.50
N ALA A 263 1.39 14.45 2.26
CA ALA A 263 2.60 14.00 2.95
C ALA A 263 2.24 13.17 4.19
N ILE A 264 2.85 11.99 4.32
CA ILE A 264 2.67 11.09 5.48
C ILE A 264 4.02 10.67 6.12
N PRO A 265 4.93 11.60 6.43
CA PRO A 265 6.31 11.27 6.81
C PRO A 265 6.43 10.57 8.17
N ARG A 266 5.37 10.55 8.98
CA ARG A 266 5.40 10.11 10.38
C ARG A 266 4.32 9.10 10.72
N ALA A 267 3.84 8.32 9.76
CA ALA A 267 2.92 7.23 10.08
C ALA A 267 3.64 6.19 10.96
N GLN A 268 3.14 5.98 12.16
CA GLN A 268 3.73 5.01 13.08
C GLN A 268 3.63 3.61 12.48
N THR A 269 4.75 2.92 12.38
CA THR A 269 4.84 1.54 11.89
C THR A 269 5.14 0.56 13.00
N ALA A 270 4.70 -0.68 12.83
CA ALA A 270 5.09 -1.82 13.66
C ALA A 270 6.42 -2.42 13.18
N GLY A 271 6.92 -3.44 13.87
CA GLY A 271 8.18 -4.10 13.52
C GLY A 271 8.16 -4.82 12.16
N ASP A 272 6.99 -5.08 11.59
CA ASP A 272 6.79 -5.64 10.25
C ASP A 272 6.74 -4.57 9.14
N GLY A 273 6.91 -3.30 9.48
CA GLY A 273 6.88 -2.18 8.56
C GLY A 273 5.49 -1.65 8.20
N HIS A 274 4.41 -2.35 8.58
CA HIS A 274 3.04 -1.88 8.33
C HIS A 274 2.60 -0.86 9.38
N PRO A 275 1.72 0.09 9.02
CA PRO A 275 1.21 1.06 9.97
C PRO A 275 0.48 0.40 11.15
N THR A 276 0.67 0.96 12.34
CA THR A 276 -0.16 0.64 13.51
C THR A 276 -1.53 1.31 13.37
N VAL A 277 -2.46 1.01 14.29
CA VAL A 277 -3.74 1.74 14.38
C VAL A 277 -3.51 3.26 14.41
N LYS A 278 -2.52 3.74 15.20
CA LYS A 278 -2.16 5.16 15.25
C LYS A 278 -1.58 5.64 13.92
N GLY A 279 -0.82 4.79 13.22
CA GLY A 279 -0.32 5.07 11.88
C GLY A 279 -1.46 5.28 10.89
N HIS A 280 -2.46 4.40 10.89
CA HIS A 280 -3.65 4.54 10.05
C HIS A 280 -4.48 5.78 10.40
N GLN A 281 -4.65 6.09 11.69
CA GLN A 281 -5.31 7.34 12.13
C GLN A 281 -4.58 8.58 11.61
N TYR A 282 -3.23 8.58 11.69
CA TYR A 282 -2.43 9.68 11.17
C TYR A 282 -2.61 9.84 9.66
N ILE A 283 -2.52 8.75 8.88
CA ILE A 283 -2.74 8.76 7.43
C ILE A 283 -4.12 9.33 7.09
N ALA A 284 -5.17 8.82 7.73
CA ALA A 284 -6.54 9.28 7.51
C ALA A 284 -6.70 10.78 7.78
N ASN A 285 -6.14 11.27 8.88
CA ASN A 285 -6.19 12.69 9.23
C ASN A 285 -5.49 13.58 8.19
N GLN A 286 -4.35 13.12 7.64
CA GLN A 286 -3.66 13.87 6.59
C GLN A 286 -4.51 13.95 5.31
N ILE A 287 -5.14 12.85 4.90
CA ILE A 287 -6.04 12.82 3.74
C ILE A 287 -7.25 13.73 3.97
N LEU A 288 -7.94 13.59 5.10
CA LEU A 288 -9.11 14.40 5.42
C LEU A 288 -8.79 15.89 5.49
N ASN A 289 -7.61 16.27 5.99
CA ASN A 289 -7.19 17.68 6.01
C ASN A 289 -6.92 18.23 4.61
N ALA A 290 -6.44 17.39 3.70
CA ALA A 290 -6.18 17.78 2.31
C ALA A 290 -7.45 17.83 1.45
N LEU A 291 -8.53 17.21 1.91
CA LEU A 291 -9.83 17.21 1.21
C LEU A 291 -10.75 18.36 1.63
N LYS A 292 -10.45 19.05 2.74
CA LYS A 292 -11.16 20.26 3.18
C LYS A 292 -10.80 21.44 2.29
#